data_a9ca3dc5b51a3f20233c20a5141382e4
#
_entry.id   a9ca3dc5b51a3f20233c20a5141382e4
#
_cell.length_a   1.000
_cell.length_b   1.000
_cell.length_c   1.000
_cell.angle_alpha   90.00
_cell.angle_beta   90.00
_cell.angle_gamma   90.00
#
_symmetry.space_group_name_H-M   'P 1'
#
loop_
_entity.id
_entity.type
_entity.pdbx_description
1 polymer ?
#
loop_
_entity_poly.entity_id
_entity_poly.type
_entity_poly.pdbx_seq_one_letter_code
_entity_poly.pdbx_strand_id
1 'polypeptide(L)'
;LKDVLSDVMDVGIETIEAGTVDGAMAVFLKDKSIQVGGGFHVVGGKKLAAAIKKAIRLAQEEDDFPQEVQIRFDTEVYKGISFHTVTVPIPPQEEASRIFGGELQIALGTSDDSIYFGLAPNSISFLKGIIDKNASSGSKAVRPMELSLALLPVLEFASSFDDNPVVNAMIRQLKTAPGKDHVVLSVTMEKESTSALYRFQLEEGVIKAIGAGVQAGIAGGLDF
;
A
#
# COMPACT_ATOMS: atom_id res chain seq x y z
N LEU A 1 -21.66 2.27 -16.13
CA LEU A 1 -20.92 1.44 -15.19
C LEU A 1 -20.54 0.07 -15.78
N LYS A 2 -21.47 -0.64 -16.46
CA LYS A 2 -21.21 -1.95 -17.08
C LYS A 2 -20.06 -1.91 -18.09
N ASP A 3 -20.04 -0.90 -18.97
CA ASP A 3 -18.97 -0.73 -19.97
C ASP A 3 -17.61 -0.43 -19.30
N VAL A 4 -17.60 0.36 -18.23
CA VAL A 4 -16.38 0.64 -17.46
C VAL A 4 -15.81 -0.64 -16.86
N LEU A 5 -16.65 -1.49 -16.26
CA LEU A 5 -16.24 -2.79 -15.73
C LEU A 5 -15.68 -3.69 -16.83
N SER A 6 -16.33 -3.71 -18.01
CA SER A 6 -15.84 -4.47 -19.17
C SER A 6 -14.44 -4.00 -19.59
N ASP A 7 -14.22 -2.69 -19.73
CA ASP A 7 -12.93 -2.11 -20.12
C ASP A 7 -11.82 -2.45 -19.12
N VAL A 8 -12.12 -2.42 -17.81
CA VAL A 8 -11.17 -2.80 -16.73
C VAL A 8 -10.86 -4.29 -16.78
N MET A 9 -11.87 -5.13 -16.96
CA MET A 9 -11.70 -6.59 -17.07
C MET A 9 -10.86 -6.97 -18.30
N ASP A 10 -11.13 -6.34 -19.45
CA ASP A 10 -10.37 -6.59 -20.67
C ASP A 10 -8.87 -6.29 -20.48
N VAL A 11 -8.54 -5.13 -19.89
CA VAL A 11 -7.14 -4.78 -19.57
C VAL A 11 -6.51 -5.79 -18.62
N GLY A 12 -7.27 -6.27 -17.63
CA GLY A 12 -6.80 -7.33 -16.72
C GLY A 12 -6.50 -8.64 -17.46
N ILE A 13 -7.39 -9.07 -18.33
CA ILE A 13 -7.23 -10.28 -19.16
C ILE A 13 -6.02 -10.12 -20.09
N GLU A 14 -5.94 -9.03 -20.84
CA GLU A 14 -4.82 -8.73 -21.75
C GLU A 14 -3.47 -8.74 -21.02
N THR A 15 -3.44 -8.20 -19.79
CA THR A 15 -2.21 -8.19 -18.95
C THR A 15 -1.80 -9.60 -18.52
N ILE A 16 -2.77 -10.44 -18.12
CA ILE A 16 -2.53 -11.85 -17.74
C ILE A 16 -2.07 -12.66 -18.95
N GLU A 17 -2.72 -12.50 -20.11
CA GLU A 17 -2.40 -13.21 -21.35
C GLU A 17 -1.00 -12.83 -21.87
N ALA A 18 -0.58 -11.58 -21.66
CA ALA A 18 0.78 -11.14 -21.98
C ALA A 18 1.86 -11.80 -21.08
N GLY A 19 1.46 -12.47 -19.99
CA GLY A 19 2.37 -13.17 -19.09
C GLY A 19 3.28 -12.25 -18.25
N THR A 20 2.95 -10.97 -18.16
CA THR A 20 3.76 -9.94 -17.49
C THR A 20 3.02 -9.33 -16.30
N VAL A 21 2.44 -10.18 -15.45
CA VAL A 21 1.84 -9.70 -14.20
C VAL A 21 2.97 -9.33 -13.24
N ASP A 22 3.17 -8.03 -13.07
CA ASP A 22 4.16 -7.48 -12.15
C ASP A 22 3.57 -6.28 -11.41
N GLY A 23 3.81 -6.22 -10.11
CA GLY A 23 3.36 -5.12 -9.30
C GLY A 23 3.78 -5.23 -7.85
N ALA A 24 3.81 -4.09 -7.19
CA ALA A 24 4.11 -4.02 -5.77
C ALA A 24 3.29 -2.92 -5.10
N MET A 25 2.97 -3.16 -3.84
CA MET A 25 2.32 -2.20 -2.96
C MET A 25 3.06 -2.18 -1.62
N ALA A 26 3.17 -1.00 -1.03
CA ALA A 26 3.71 -0.83 0.30
C ALA A 26 2.83 0.11 1.14
N VAL A 27 2.74 -0.21 2.44
CA VAL A 27 2.15 0.64 3.46
C VAL A 27 3.27 1.13 4.37
N PHE A 28 3.38 2.43 4.54
CA PHE A 28 4.34 3.08 5.41
C PHE A 28 3.60 3.65 6.61
N LEU A 29 3.96 3.17 7.78
CA LEU A 29 3.41 3.61 9.06
C LEU A 29 4.45 4.46 9.77
N LYS A 30 4.07 5.64 10.21
CA LYS A 30 4.94 6.55 10.95
C LYS A 30 4.07 7.47 11.80
N ASP A 31 4.37 7.56 13.07
CA ASP A 31 3.76 8.46 14.06
C ASP A 31 2.41 9.09 13.64
N LYS A 32 1.32 8.37 13.89
CA LYS A 32 -0.07 8.76 13.50
C LYS A 32 -0.30 9.03 12.01
N SER A 33 0.57 8.53 11.14
CA SER A 33 0.46 8.73 9.70
C SER A 33 0.54 7.41 8.94
N ILE A 34 -0.35 7.25 7.97
CA ILE A 34 -0.36 6.13 7.03
C ILE A 34 -0.12 6.69 5.64
N GLN A 35 0.84 6.09 4.94
CA GLN A 35 1.02 6.31 3.51
C GLN A 35 0.93 4.97 2.81
N VAL A 36 0.21 4.92 1.69
CA VAL A 36 0.06 3.70 0.88
C VAL A 36 0.46 4.04 -0.54
N GLY A 37 1.24 3.19 -1.16
CA GLY A 37 1.57 3.41 -2.55
C GLY A 37 2.08 2.17 -3.24
N GLY A 38 1.93 2.16 -4.54
CA GLY A 38 2.34 1.03 -5.35
C GLY A 38 2.25 1.31 -6.84
N GLY A 39 2.63 0.31 -7.61
CA GLY A 39 2.50 0.34 -9.06
C GLY A 39 2.36 -1.07 -9.61
N PHE A 40 1.70 -1.14 -10.75
CA PHE A 40 1.44 -2.38 -11.48
C PHE A 40 1.77 -2.18 -12.95
N HIS A 41 2.39 -3.18 -13.55
CA HIS A 41 2.45 -3.27 -15.00
C HIS A 41 1.08 -3.67 -15.54
N VAL A 42 0.64 -3.01 -16.59
CA VAL A 42 -0.64 -3.29 -17.27
C VAL A 42 -0.47 -3.18 -18.77
N VAL A 43 -1.15 -4.03 -19.52
CA VAL A 43 -1.26 -3.88 -20.98
C VAL A 43 -2.47 -2.98 -21.25
N GLY A 44 -2.27 -1.92 -22.06
CA GLY A 44 -3.36 -1.00 -22.38
C GLY A 44 -3.68 0.01 -21.28
N GLY A 45 -2.67 0.53 -20.58
CA GLY A 45 -2.82 1.49 -19.49
C GLY A 45 -3.62 2.75 -19.87
N LYS A 46 -3.55 3.20 -21.12
CA LYS A 46 -4.42 4.29 -21.63
C LYS A 46 -5.91 3.93 -21.62
N LYS A 47 -6.27 2.69 -21.99
CA LYS A 47 -7.65 2.20 -21.93
C LYS A 47 -8.13 2.17 -20.49
N LEU A 48 -7.30 1.67 -19.58
CA LEU A 48 -7.60 1.65 -18.14
C LEU A 48 -7.76 3.07 -17.58
N ALA A 49 -6.87 4.00 -17.93
CA ALA A 49 -6.97 5.40 -17.52
C ALA A 49 -8.28 6.06 -18.00
N ALA A 50 -8.69 5.79 -19.25
CA ALA A 50 -9.96 6.28 -19.79
C ALA A 50 -11.16 5.69 -19.05
N ALA A 51 -11.15 4.38 -18.76
CA ALA A 51 -12.18 3.70 -17.98
C ALA A 51 -12.31 4.28 -16.57
N ILE A 52 -11.19 4.51 -15.88
CA ILE A 52 -11.16 5.12 -14.54
C ILE A 52 -11.73 6.55 -14.60
N LYS A 53 -11.31 7.38 -15.56
CA LYS A 53 -11.86 8.74 -15.74
C LYS A 53 -13.36 8.73 -15.99
N LYS A 54 -13.85 7.78 -16.81
CA LYS A 54 -15.27 7.60 -17.08
C LYS A 54 -16.03 7.19 -15.81
N ALA A 55 -15.48 6.22 -15.04
CA ALA A 55 -16.08 5.80 -13.77
C ALA A 55 -16.24 6.95 -12.78
N ILE A 56 -15.18 7.76 -12.64
CA ILE A 56 -15.19 8.92 -11.74
C ILE A 56 -16.23 9.96 -12.19
N ARG A 57 -16.33 10.25 -13.49
CA ARG A 57 -17.33 11.19 -14.00
C ARG A 57 -18.76 10.69 -13.75
N LEU A 58 -19.01 9.40 -13.97
CA LEU A 58 -20.31 8.81 -13.68
C LEU A 58 -20.64 8.90 -12.18
N ALA A 59 -19.65 8.68 -11.30
CA ALA A 59 -19.86 8.86 -9.87
C ALA A 59 -20.17 10.33 -9.50
N GLN A 60 -19.55 11.30 -10.16
CA GLN A 60 -19.81 12.73 -9.95
C GLN A 60 -21.22 13.18 -10.43
N GLU A 61 -21.86 12.40 -11.31
CA GLU A 61 -23.23 12.66 -11.80
C GLU A 61 -24.32 12.13 -10.86
N GLU A 62 -23.94 11.31 -9.84
CA GLU A 62 -24.89 10.82 -8.84
C GLU A 62 -25.25 11.92 -7.84
N ASP A 63 -26.54 11.98 -7.46
CA ASP A 63 -27.09 13.04 -6.60
C ASP A 63 -26.47 13.07 -5.19
N ASP A 64 -25.95 11.95 -4.71
CA ASP A 64 -25.32 11.77 -3.40
C ASP A 64 -23.79 11.95 -3.41
N PHE A 65 -23.19 12.33 -4.55
CA PHE A 65 -21.76 12.56 -4.64
C PHE A 65 -21.34 13.77 -3.77
N PRO A 66 -20.38 13.61 -2.83
CA PRO A 66 -19.99 14.69 -1.94
C PRO A 66 -19.36 15.87 -2.72
N GLN A 67 -19.96 17.05 -2.58
CA GLN A 67 -19.54 18.27 -3.29
C GLN A 67 -18.14 18.76 -2.90
N GLU A 68 -17.67 18.38 -1.73
CA GLU A 68 -16.38 18.76 -1.17
C GLU A 68 -15.22 17.99 -1.78
N VAL A 69 -15.50 16.85 -2.43
CA VAL A 69 -14.47 16.01 -3.08
C VAL A 69 -13.94 16.70 -4.33
N GLN A 70 -12.66 17.00 -4.33
CA GLN A 70 -12.00 17.61 -5.49
C GLN A 70 -11.29 16.54 -6.32
N ILE A 71 -11.66 16.47 -7.61
CA ILE A 71 -11.03 15.55 -8.56
C ILE A 71 -10.39 16.37 -9.68
N ARG A 72 -9.13 16.10 -9.96
CA ARG A 72 -8.38 16.76 -11.02
C ARG A 72 -7.68 15.72 -11.88
N PHE A 73 -7.96 15.76 -13.18
CA PHE A 73 -7.31 14.90 -14.16
C PHE A 73 -6.13 15.61 -14.81
N ASP A 74 -5.11 14.84 -15.19
CA ASP A 74 -3.95 15.29 -15.95
C ASP A 74 -3.27 16.53 -15.32
N THR A 75 -3.13 16.50 -13.99
CA THR A 75 -2.58 17.63 -13.22
C THR A 75 -1.10 17.88 -13.53
N GLU A 76 -0.37 16.83 -13.86
CA GLU A 76 1.06 16.86 -14.14
C GLU A 76 1.47 15.62 -14.95
N VAL A 77 2.56 15.73 -15.70
CA VAL A 77 3.23 14.59 -16.34
C VAL A 77 4.67 14.48 -15.81
N TYR A 78 5.03 13.28 -15.34
CA TYR A 78 6.38 12.98 -14.86
C TYR A 78 6.88 11.66 -15.42
N LYS A 79 8.01 11.68 -16.12
CA LYS A 79 8.59 10.48 -16.79
C LYS A 79 7.59 9.71 -17.68
N GLY A 80 6.72 10.42 -18.39
CA GLY A 80 5.71 9.82 -19.26
C GLY A 80 4.46 9.33 -18.53
N ILE A 81 4.38 9.49 -17.21
CA ILE A 81 3.23 9.12 -16.38
C ILE A 81 2.38 10.36 -16.14
N SER A 82 1.10 10.29 -16.50
CA SER A 82 0.11 11.36 -16.28
C SER A 82 -0.52 11.20 -14.91
N PHE A 83 -0.53 12.26 -14.09
CA PHE A 83 -1.09 12.22 -12.74
C PHE A 83 -2.52 12.76 -12.67
N HIS A 84 -3.33 12.09 -11.88
CA HIS A 84 -4.69 12.48 -11.51
C HIS A 84 -4.78 12.51 -9.99
N THR A 85 -5.53 13.44 -9.42
CA THR A 85 -5.67 13.56 -7.97
C THR A 85 -7.11 13.58 -7.53
N VAL A 86 -7.34 12.98 -6.37
CA VAL A 86 -8.59 13.08 -5.61
C VAL A 86 -8.24 13.60 -4.23
N THR A 87 -8.90 14.67 -3.79
CA THR A 87 -8.77 15.23 -2.45
C THR A 87 -10.11 15.17 -1.76
N VAL A 88 -10.17 14.49 -0.64
CA VAL A 88 -11.36 14.34 0.20
C VAL A 88 -11.12 15.08 1.50
N PRO A 89 -11.85 16.15 1.83
CA PRO A 89 -11.72 16.82 3.11
C PRO A 89 -12.22 15.91 4.23
N ILE A 90 -11.52 15.93 5.37
CA ILE A 90 -11.85 15.14 6.55
C ILE A 90 -12.21 16.10 7.67
N PRO A 91 -13.47 16.05 8.19
CA PRO A 91 -13.88 16.85 9.31
C PRO A 91 -13.00 16.60 10.55
N PRO A 92 -12.61 17.64 11.31
CA PRO A 92 -11.72 17.50 12.47
C PRO A 92 -12.24 16.58 13.58
N GLN A 93 -13.55 16.37 13.67
CA GLN A 93 -14.22 15.50 14.64
C GLN A 93 -14.13 14.00 14.26
N GLU A 94 -13.74 13.68 13.03
CA GLU A 94 -13.60 12.29 12.60
C GLU A 94 -12.26 11.71 13.05
N GLU A 95 -12.26 10.44 13.46
CA GLU A 95 -11.04 9.74 13.87
C GLU A 95 -9.98 9.70 12.76
N ALA A 96 -10.41 9.63 11.50
CA ALA A 96 -9.56 9.69 10.32
C ALA A 96 -8.68 10.95 10.27
N SER A 97 -9.16 12.08 10.83
CA SER A 97 -8.39 13.33 10.89
C SER A 97 -7.10 13.21 11.71
N ARG A 98 -7.05 12.28 12.66
CA ARG A 98 -5.84 12.01 13.47
C ARG A 98 -4.73 11.32 12.68
N ILE A 99 -5.10 10.65 11.58
CA ILE A 99 -4.20 9.85 10.74
C ILE A 99 -3.83 10.61 9.46
N PHE A 100 -4.81 11.24 8.82
CA PHE A 100 -4.66 11.88 7.52
C PHE A 100 -4.61 13.40 7.58
N GLY A 101 -4.87 13.98 8.76
CA GLY A 101 -5.04 15.44 8.90
C GLY A 101 -6.41 15.91 8.40
N GLY A 102 -6.48 17.14 7.90
CA GLY A 102 -7.73 17.75 7.42
C GLY A 102 -8.20 17.29 6.04
N GLU A 103 -7.40 16.48 5.34
CA GLU A 103 -7.73 15.99 3.99
C GLU A 103 -7.03 14.66 3.68
N LEU A 104 -7.68 13.81 2.91
CA LEU A 104 -7.13 12.62 2.30
C LEU A 104 -6.75 12.93 0.86
N GLN A 105 -5.46 12.84 0.53
CA GLN A 105 -4.99 13.02 -0.83
C GLN A 105 -4.63 11.69 -1.46
N ILE A 106 -5.26 11.41 -2.61
CA ILE A 106 -4.98 10.24 -3.44
C ILE A 106 -4.44 10.73 -4.77
N ALA A 107 -3.35 10.13 -5.24
CA ALA A 107 -2.86 10.32 -6.59
C ALA A 107 -2.89 9.00 -7.36
N LEU A 108 -3.26 9.10 -8.64
CA LEU A 108 -3.19 8.03 -9.61
C LEU A 108 -2.24 8.47 -10.73
N GLY A 109 -1.25 7.65 -11.03
CA GLY A 109 -0.35 7.83 -12.16
C GLY A 109 -0.65 6.80 -13.24
N THR A 110 -0.79 7.21 -14.49
CA THR A 110 -1.08 6.32 -15.60
C THR A 110 -0.14 6.54 -16.77
N SER A 111 0.33 5.45 -17.38
CA SER A 111 1.09 5.45 -18.63
C SER A 111 0.52 4.42 -19.60
N ASP A 112 1.23 4.09 -20.66
CA ASP A 112 0.80 3.08 -21.63
C ASP A 112 0.88 1.66 -21.06
N ASP A 113 1.83 1.43 -20.15
CA ASP A 113 2.22 0.12 -19.64
C ASP A 113 2.22 0.01 -18.11
N SER A 114 1.84 1.06 -17.42
CA SER A 114 1.85 1.06 -15.96
C SER A 114 0.77 1.95 -15.35
N ILE A 115 0.33 1.54 -14.16
CA ILE A 115 -0.52 2.31 -13.28
C ILE A 115 0.13 2.41 -11.90
N TYR A 116 0.11 3.59 -11.31
CA TYR A 116 0.60 3.87 -9.97
C TYR A 116 -0.50 4.48 -9.14
N PHE A 117 -0.52 4.18 -7.85
CA PHE A 117 -1.43 4.83 -6.92
C PHE A 117 -0.67 5.22 -5.64
N GLY A 118 -1.08 6.32 -5.04
CA GLY A 118 -0.51 6.82 -3.80
C GLY A 118 -1.54 7.53 -2.96
N LEU A 119 -1.53 7.23 -1.67
CA LEU A 119 -2.30 7.88 -0.63
C LEU A 119 -1.30 8.42 0.39
N ALA A 120 -1.17 9.73 0.45
CA ALA A 120 -0.22 10.42 1.33
C ALA A 120 -0.59 11.91 1.42
N PRO A 121 -0.17 12.65 2.45
CA PRO A 121 -0.40 14.09 2.55
C PRO A 121 0.11 14.89 1.35
N ASN A 122 1.12 14.39 0.65
CA ASN A 122 1.60 14.92 -0.62
C ASN A 122 1.74 13.77 -1.63
N SER A 123 0.59 13.29 -2.09
CA SER A 123 0.47 12.05 -2.85
C SER A 123 1.26 12.05 -4.17
N ILE A 124 1.33 13.17 -4.90
CA ILE A 124 2.12 13.27 -6.14
C ILE A 124 3.61 13.14 -5.86
N SER A 125 4.15 13.89 -4.89
CA SER A 125 5.57 13.80 -4.53
C SER A 125 5.94 12.42 -4.01
N PHE A 126 5.03 11.80 -3.26
CA PHE A 126 5.21 10.43 -2.78
C PHE A 126 5.29 9.43 -3.94
N LEU A 127 4.39 9.52 -4.93
CA LEU A 127 4.41 8.66 -6.11
C LEU A 127 5.66 8.88 -6.98
N LYS A 128 6.11 10.12 -7.17
CA LYS A 128 7.37 10.40 -7.88
C LYS A 128 8.53 9.67 -7.21
N GLY A 129 8.58 9.65 -5.87
CA GLY A 129 9.59 8.91 -5.12
C GLY A 129 9.53 7.39 -5.35
N ILE A 130 8.32 6.81 -5.46
CA ILE A 130 8.13 5.39 -5.80
C ILE A 130 8.60 5.11 -7.23
N ILE A 131 8.19 5.93 -8.19
CA ILE A 131 8.59 5.81 -9.60
C ILE A 131 10.11 5.89 -9.76
N ASP A 132 10.76 6.81 -9.06
CA ASP A 132 12.21 6.97 -9.10
C ASP A 132 12.95 5.76 -8.52
N LYS A 133 12.47 5.23 -7.40
CA LYS A 133 13.01 4.02 -6.80
C LYS A 133 12.83 2.81 -7.72
N ASN A 134 11.66 2.66 -8.32
CA ASN A 134 11.39 1.59 -9.26
C ASN A 134 12.33 1.66 -10.46
N ALA A 135 12.46 2.83 -11.09
CA ALA A 135 13.34 3.05 -12.24
C ALA A 135 14.82 2.79 -11.89
N SER A 136 15.26 3.09 -10.67
CA SER A 136 16.64 2.88 -10.22
C SER A 136 16.95 1.44 -9.78
N SER A 137 15.93 0.64 -9.49
CA SER A 137 16.09 -0.72 -8.95
C SER A 137 16.53 -1.74 -10.01
N GLY A 138 16.37 -1.41 -11.30
CA GLY A 138 16.64 -2.33 -12.41
C GLY A 138 15.72 -3.55 -12.43
N SER A 139 15.90 -4.42 -13.41
CA SER A 139 15.16 -5.68 -13.48
C SER A 139 15.71 -6.67 -12.46
N LYS A 140 14.86 -7.16 -11.57
CA LYS A 140 15.18 -8.18 -10.57
C LYS A 140 14.23 -9.36 -10.73
N ALA A 141 14.75 -10.56 -10.58
CA ALA A 141 13.89 -11.73 -10.44
C ALA A 141 13.11 -11.60 -9.13
N VAL A 142 11.80 -11.56 -9.22
CA VAL A 142 10.90 -11.51 -8.08
C VAL A 142 10.22 -12.87 -7.88
N ARG A 143 9.79 -13.15 -6.66
CA ARG A 143 8.97 -14.31 -6.38
C ARG A 143 7.57 -14.08 -6.93
N PRO A 144 6.83 -15.14 -7.30
CA PRO A 144 5.44 -15.02 -7.72
C PRO A 144 4.56 -14.25 -6.73
N MET A 145 4.85 -14.39 -5.44
CA MET A 145 4.23 -13.59 -4.38
C MET A 145 5.18 -13.48 -3.19
N GLU A 146 5.27 -12.29 -2.63
CA GLU A 146 5.92 -12.04 -1.35
C GLU A 146 5.14 -10.98 -0.56
N LEU A 147 4.81 -11.32 0.69
CA LEU A 147 4.27 -10.39 1.68
C LEU A 147 5.30 -10.25 2.80
N SER A 148 5.74 -9.03 3.07
CA SER A 148 6.68 -8.74 4.17
C SER A 148 6.09 -7.67 5.08
N LEU A 149 6.03 -7.96 6.38
CA LEU A 149 5.53 -7.08 7.41
C LEU A 149 6.64 -6.78 8.41
N ALA A 150 7.07 -5.53 8.50
CA ALA A 150 7.95 -5.06 9.57
C ALA A 150 7.12 -4.79 10.83
N LEU A 151 7.42 -5.49 11.92
CA LEU A 151 6.62 -5.42 13.16
C LEU A 151 6.85 -4.10 13.91
N LEU A 152 8.06 -3.57 13.91
CA LEU A 152 8.39 -2.35 14.66
C LEU A 152 7.56 -1.14 14.25
N PRO A 153 7.43 -0.77 12.95
CA PRO A 153 6.57 0.32 12.54
C PRO A 153 5.09 0.13 12.91
N VAL A 154 4.60 -1.11 12.86
CA VAL A 154 3.21 -1.43 13.24
C VAL A 154 2.97 -1.16 14.72
N LEU A 155 3.88 -1.62 15.59
CA LEU A 155 3.75 -1.41 17.02
C LEU A 155 3.95 0.07 17.41
N GLU A 156 4.89 0.76 16.79
CA GLU A 156 5.10 2.19 17.01
C GLU A 156 3.88 3.01 16.59
N PHE A 157 3.27 2.67 15.46
CA PHE A 157 2.03 3.27 15.00
C PHE A 157 0.90 3.02 16.01
N ALA A 158 0.70 1.79 16.44
CA ALA A 158 -0.32 1.46 17.44
C ALA A 158 -0.09 2.21 18.77
N SER A 159 1.17 2.26 19.27
CA SER A 159 1.51 2.95 20.52
C SER A 159 1.35 4.48 20.44
N SER A 160 1.27 5.05 19.23
CA SER A 160 1.02 6.48 19.08
C SER A 160 -0.43 6.89 19.43
N PHE A 161 -1.36 5.93 19.54
CA PHE A 161 -2.76 6.17 19.90
C PHE A 161 -3.07 5.75 21.34
N ASP A 162 -2.38 4.71 21.84
CA ASP A 162 -2.64 4.15 23.16
C ASP A 162 -1.32 3.69 23.82
N ASP A 163 -1.12 4.08 25.08
CA ASP A 163 0.05 3.69 25.87
C ASP A 163 -0.16 2.32 26.50
N ASN A 164 0.24 1.28 25.79
CA ASN A 164 0.14 -0.11 26.23
C ASN A 164 1.51 -0.64 26.67
N PRO A 165 1.68 -1.08 27.95
CA PRO A 165 2.96 -1.55 28.47
C PRO A 165 3.47 -2.79 27.77
N VAL A 166 2.60 -3.68 27.27
CA VAL A 166 2.97 -4.88 26.51
C VAL A 166 3.56 -4.46 25.16
N VAL A 167 2.87 -3.57 24.44
CA VAL A 167 3.34 -3.01 23.16
C VAL A 167 4.69 -2.30 23.34
N ASN A 168 4.82 -1.51 24.38
CA ASN A 168 6.06 -0.80 24.69
C ASN A 168 7.23 -1.75 25.02
N ALA A 169 6.98 -2.88 25.69
CA ALA A 169 7.99 -3.91 25.93
C ALA A 169 8.45 -4.54 24.62
N MET A 170 7.53 -4.86 23.72
CA MET A 170 7.84 -5.38 22.38
C MET A 170 8.66 -4.39 21.56
N ILE A 171 8.29 -3.11 21.53
CA ILE A 171 9.01 -2.03 20.83
C ILE A 171 10.45 -1.94 21.36
N ARG A 172 10.64 -1.89 22.68
CA ARG A 172 11.98 -1.85 23.27
C ARG A 172 12.83 -3.04 22.82
N GLN A 173 12.25 -4.23 22.81
CA GLN A 173 12.95 -5.45 22.40
C GLN A 173 13.34 -5.39 20.90
N LEU A 174 12.44 -4.96 20.01
CA LEU A 174 12.74 -4.83 18.58
C LEU A 174 13.86 -3.82 18.30
N LYS A 175 13.92 -2.74 19.05
CA LYS A 175 14.99 -1.72 18.92
C LYS A 175 16.38 -2.25 19.27
N THR A 176 16.49 -3.38 19.98
CA THR A 176 17.79 -4.02 20.27
C THR A 176 18.35 -4.81 19.08
N ALA A 177 17.52 -5.15 18.08
CA ALA A 177 17.90 -5.92 16.91
C ALA A 177 17.34 -5.27 15.63
N PRO A 178 17.83 -4.09 15.24
CA PRO A 178 17.28 -3.36 14.09
C PRO A 178 17.40 -4.18 12.79
N GLY A 179 16.37 -4.15 11.98
CA GLY A 179 16.30 -4.85 10.70
C GLY A 179 16.09 -6.37 10.81
N LYS A 180 15.68 -6.89 11.99
CA LYS A 180 15.31 -8.29 12.21
C LYS A 180 13.89 -8.42 12.77
N ASP A 181 12.99 -7.62 12.28
CA ASP A 181 11.62 -7.47 12.77
C ASP A 181 10.55 -7.89 11.75
N HIS A 182 10.96 -8.63 10.70
CA HIS A 182 10.04 -8.99 9.62
C HIS A 182 9.36 -10.34 9.83
N VAL A 183 8.08 -10.35 9.45
CA VAL A 183 7.29 -11.55 9.18
C VAL A 183 7.14 -11.64 7.68
N VAL A 184 7.59 -12.73 7.07
CA VAL A 184 7.59 -12.89 5.61
C VAL A 184 6.80 -14.13 5.21
N LEU A 185 5.85 -13.96 4.31
CA LEU A 185 5.17 -15.03 3.59
C LEU A 185 5.58 -14.94 2.12
N SER A 186 6.12 -16.00 1.56
CA SER A 186 6.50 -16.03 0.15
C SER A 186 6.06 -17.30 -0.54
N VAL A 187 5.79 -17.18 -1.84
CA VAL A 187 5.45 -18.28 -2.74
C VAL A 187 6.52 -18.38 -3.81
N THR A 188 7.01 -19.60 -4.01
CA THR A 188 7.91 -19.93 -5.12
C THR A 188 7.32 -21.08 -5.93
N MET A 189 7.49 -21.03 -7.25
CA MET A 189 7.12 -22.12 -8.15
C MET A 189 8.35 -22.97 -8.44
N GLU A 190 8.23 -24.28 -8.38
CA GLU A 190 9.29 -25.18 -8.80
C GLU A 190 9.34 -25.23 -10.32
N LYS A 191 10.55 -25.10 -10.89
CA LYS A 191 10.75 -24.93 -12.34
C LYS A 191 10.22 -26.06 -13.23
N GLU A 192 10.07 -27.27 -12.70
CA GLU A 192 9.72 -28.46 -13.47
C GLU A 192 8.43 -29.14 -12.95
N SER A 193 7.72 -28.50 -12.03
CA SER A 193 6.51 -29.03 -11.45
C SER A 193 5.39 -27.96 -11.42
N THR A 194 4.14 -28.41 -11.31
CA THR A 194 3.00 -27.54 -11.01
C THR A 194 2.87 -27.21 -9.52
N SER A 195 3.94 -27.48 -8.74
CA SER A 195 3.95 -27.30 -7.30
C SER A 195 4.31 -25.89 -6.90
N ALA A 196 3.56 -25.35 -5.94
CA ALA A 196 3.88 -24.10 -5.29
C ALA A 196 4.40 -24.37 -3.86
N LEU A 197 5.55 -23.79 -3.52
CA LEU A 197 6.12 -23.85 -2.18
C LEU A 197 5.79 -22.56 -1.43
N TYR A 198 5.04 -22.70 -0.33
CA TYR A 198 4.76 -21.62 0.61
C TYR A 198 5.81 -21.64 1.72
N ARG A 199 6.43 -20.48 1.98
CA ARG A 199 7.38 -20.31 3.08
C ARG A 199 6.90 -19.19 3.99
N PHE A 200 6.72 -19.54 5.27
CA PHE A 200 6.49 -18.59 6.34
C PHE A 200 7.76 -18.44 7.17
N GLN A 201 8.17 -17.21 7.42
CA GLN A 201 9.42 -16.90 8.10
C GLN A 201 9.18 -15.81 9.14
N LEU A 202 9.62 -16.08 10.37
CA LEU A 202 9.70 -15.10 11.45
C LEU A 202 11.17 -14.77 11.70
N GLU A 203 11.53 -13.52 11.68
CA GLU A 203 12.87 -13.10 12.07
C GLU A 203 13.05 -13.16 13.59
N GLU A 204 14.29 -13.25 14.01
CA GLU A 204 14.67 -13.42 15.43
C GLU A 204 14.09 -12.33 16.34
N GLY A 205 14.09 -11.08 15.87
CA GLY A 205 13.55 -9.94 16.61
C GLY A 205 12.06 -10.07 16.89
N VAL A 206 11.27 -10.62 15.93
CA VAL A 206 9.83 -10.88 16.12
C VAL A 206 9.61 -11.87 17.27
N ILE A 207 10.35 -12.98 17.26
CA ILE A 207 10.23 -14.01 18.31
C ILE A 207 10.56 -13.44 19.69
N LYS A 208 11.66 -12.67 19.78
CA LYS A 208 12.08 -12.01 21.03
C LYS A 208 11.06 -10.97 21.50
N ALA A 209 10.48 -10.20 20.57
CA ALA A 209 9.46 -9.21 20.89
C ALA A 209 8.19 -9.86 21.46
N ILE A 210 7.73 -10.97 20.86
CA ILE A 210 6.59 -11.74 21.38
C ILE A 210 6.90 -12.20 22.80
N GLY A 211 8.09 -12.76 23.07
CA GLY A 211 8.50 -13.17 24.41
C GLY A 211 8.50 -12.02 25.43
N ALA A 212 9.01 -10.84 25.04
CA ALA A 212 8.98 -9.64 25.87
C ALA A 212 7.54 -9.15 26.15
N GLY A 213 6.66 -9.24 25.17
CA GLY A 213 5.23 -8.92 25.32
C GLY A 213 4.53 -9.84 26.30
N VAL A 214 4.74 -11.15 26.18
CA VAL A 214 4.17 -12.14 27.11
C VAL A 214 4.66 -11.89 28.56
N GLN A 215 5.96 -11.65 28.76
CA GLN A 215 6.50 -11.35 30.09
C GLN A 215 5.88 -10.07 30.68
N ALA A 216 5.73 -9.03 29.89
CA ALA A 216 5.11 -7.79 30.34
C ALA A 216 3.61 -7.98 30.67
N GLY A 217 2.91 -8.81 29.89
CA GLY A 217 1.49 -9.16 30.14
C GLY A 217 1.32 -9.90 31.48
N ILE A 218 2.11 -10.94 31.73
CA ILE A 218 2.09 -11.69 33.00
C ILE A 218 2.41 -10.76 34.17
N ALA A 219 3.44 -9.92 34.06
CA ALA A 219 3.78 -8.95 35.10
C ALA A 219 2.68 -7.92 35.35
N GLY A 220 1.87 -7.62 34.34
CA GLY A 220 0.69 -6.74 34.42
C GLY A 220 -0.60 -7.42 34.88
N GLY A 221 -0.56 -8.73 35.22
CA GLY A 221 -1.73 -9.48 35.70
C GLY A 221 -2.66 -9.99 34.61
N LEU A 222 -2.19 -10.11 33.36
CA LEU A 222 -2.92 -10.81 32.32
C LEU A 222 -2.68 -12.34 32.47
N ASP A 223 -3.76 -13.08 32.76
CA ASP A 223 -3.78 -14.54 32.66
C ASP A 223 -3.99 -14.93 31.19
N PHE A 224 -3.08 -15.76 30.64
CA PHE A 224 -3.13 -16.31 29.28
C PHE A 224 -3.65 -17.73 29.27
#